data_84c2877323b1121e521fec0471a286e5
#
_entry.id   84c2877323b1121e521fec0471a286e5
#
_cell.length_a   1.000
_cell.length_b   1.000
_cell.length_c   1.000
_cell.angle_alpha   90.00
_cell.angle_beta   90.00
_cell.angle_gamma   90.00
#
_symmetry.space_group_name_H-M   'P 1'
#
loop_
_entity.id
_entity.type
_entity.pdbx_description
1 polymer ?
#
loop_
_entity_poly.entity_id
_entity_poly.type
_entity_poly.pdbx_seq_one_letter_code
_entity_poly.pdbx_strand_id
1 'polypeptide(L)'
;MKKVLQYGEGNFLRSFVDLYFETLNREGGEWAVEIVKPIPFGSLDAFVRQENRYHVILRGVKDGNAAETVYPVSVVEQAISPFDDFPAYAALAVDPALAVIVSNTTEAGICCHEGDSFDGFAEITYPAKLTKFLYARFRAGLPGVYLLPVELIGNNADELFRCVEKYIDLWQLPEAFREWNRTENFYCNTLVDRIVSGFPRDEALRERLWKLVGERDDLLSVAEPFGLWVIENKGKIADLLPAGHHNIDIILTDDIAYYKKRKVRVLNGSHTNLVAAGLLSGAETVYDCMTNETLYRFFRASLEEIVPFVSSDRSMTERFAADVEERFRNPYLNHQLTSIALNSISKWRARVLPTFRDFFAANGRIPEHLTVGFSCLMHLYRTKYAELKDDAKVLSFFASGKPLKDFLSDRTVWGEDLTAYPQFLETVTAQTERLARGESLL
;
A
#
# COMPACT_ATOMS: atom_id res chain seq x y z
N MET A 1 -27.80 -0.88 -13.43
CA MET A 1 -26.48 -0.28 -13.08
C MET A 1 -26.23 -0.58 -11.62
N LYS A 2 -25.04 -1.12 -11.28
CA LYS A 2 -24.62 -1.40 -9.90
C LYS A 2 -23.83 -0.21 -9.37
N LYS A 3 -23.86 0.03 -8.05
CA LYS A 3 -23.16 1.15 -7.43
C LYS A 3 -22.08 0.72 -6.47
N VAL A 4 -21.01 1.51 -6.47
CA VAL A 4 -19.89 1.44 -5.54
C VAL A 4 -19.89 2.70 -4.68
N LEU A 5 -19.96 2.57 -3.38
CA LEU A 5 -19.72 3.67 -2.46
C LEU A 5 -18.22 3.70 -2.11
N GLN A 6 -17.57 4.82 -2.39
CA GLN A 6 -16.15 4.99 -2.16
C GLN A 6 -15.88 6.04 -1.08
N TYR A 7 -15.39 5.61 0.08
CA TYR A 7 -14.91 6.53 1.12
C TYR A 7 -13.47 6.97 0.83
N GLY A 8 -13.35 8.14 0.24
CA GLY A 8 -12.10 8.80 -0.15
C GLY A 8 -12.13 9.29 -1.59
N GLU A 9 -11.59 10.48 -1.79
CA GLU A 9 -11.49 11.18 -3.08
C GLU A 9 -10.04 11.28 -3.59
N GLY A 10 -9.11 10.62 -2.88
CA GLY A 10 -7.68 10.76 -3.09
C GLY A 10 -7.16 10.16 -4.40
N ASN A 11 -5.94 10.57 -4.77
CA ASN A 11 -5.29 10.11 -6.01
C ASN A 11 -5.20 8.58 -6.14
N PHE A 12 -5.01 7.86 -5.01
CA PHE A 12 -4.91 6.40 -5.05
C PHE A 12 -6.22 5.78 -5.53
N LEU A 13 -7.36 6.11 -4.91
CA LEU A 13 -8.65 5.56 -5.29
C LEU A 13 -9.02 5.91 -6.73
N ARG A 14 -8.77 7.15 -7.16
CA ARG A 14 -9.00 7.59 -8.54
C ARG A 14 -8.20 6.81 -9.58
N SER A 15 -6.93 6.55 -9.28
CA SER A 15 -6.03 5.81 -10.19
C SER A 15 -6.11 4.30 -10.03
N PHE A 16 -6.90 3.80 -9.10
CA PHE A 16 -6.99 2.37 -8.79
C PHE A 16 -8.43 1.88 -8.90
N VAL A 17 -9.30 2.29 -7.98
CA VAL A 17 -10.69 1.82 -7.91
C VAL A 17 -11.54 2.41 -9.03
N ASP A 18 -11.54 3.74 -9.21
CA ASP A 18 -12.34 4.37 -10.24
C ASP A 18 -11.91 3.93 -11.63
N LEU A 19 -10.58 3.84 -11.86
CA LEU A 19 -10.04 3.36 -13.14
C LEU A 19 -10.39 1.88 -13.40
N TYR A 20 -10.48 1.05 -12.37
CA TYR A 20 -10.92 -0.33 -12.50
C TYR A 20 -12.39 -0.41 -12.94
N PHE A 21 -13.29 0.29 -12.26
CA PHE A 21 -14.72 0.29 -12.62
C PHE A 21 -14.98 0.96 -13.98
N GLU A 22 -14.21 2.00 -14.33
CA GLU A 22 -14.23 2.58 -15.69
C GLU A 22 -13.86 1.52 -16.74
N THR A 23 -12.83 0.71 -16.45
CA THR A 23 -12.41 -0.35 -17.36
C THR A 23 -13.48 -1.44 -17.48
N LEU A 24 -14.09 -1.87 -16.38
CA LEU A 24 -15.20 -2.81 -16.42
C LEU A 24 -16.37 -2.29 -17.28
N ASN A 25 -16.68 -1.00 -17.20
CA ASN A 25 -17.74 -0.42 -18.02
C ASN A 25 -17.39 -0.44 -19.51
N ARG A 26 -16.12 -0.23 -19.87
CA ARG A 26 -15.67 -0.38 -21.27
C ARG A 26 -15.70 -1.82 -21.76
N GLU A 27 -15.62 -2.78 -20.85
CA GLU A 27 -15.74 -4.21 -21.12
C GLU A 27 -17.19 -4.70 -21.08
N GLY A 28 -18.18 -3.80 -20.97
CA GLY A 28 -19.60 -4.10 -20.99
C GLY A 28 -20.28 -4.18 -19.63
N GLY A 29 -19.60 -3.78 -18.56
CA GLY A 29 -20.18 -3.61 -17.23
C GLY A 29 -21.10 -2.38 -17.15
N GLU A 30 -21.88 -2.33 -16.09
CA GLU A 30 -22.78 -1.19 -15.78
C GLU A 30 -22.58 -0.77 -14.32
N TRP A 31 -21.53 0.01 -14.07
CA TRP A 31 -21.15 0.49 -12.74
C TRP A 31 -21.21 2.01 -12.65
N ALA A 32 -21.53 2.52 -11.45
CA ALA A 32 -21.37 3.91 -11.06
C ALA A 32 -20.63 3.98 -9.72
N VAL A 33 -19.74 4.96 -9.57
CA VAL A 33 -19.00 5.23 -8.33
C VAL A 33 -19.55 6.47 -7.66
N GLU A 34 -19.92 6.32 -6.39
CA GLU A 34 -20.37 7.38 -5.49
C GLU A 34 -19.24 7.71 -4.53
N ILE A 35 -18.53 8.81 -4.77
CA ILE A 35 -17.44 9.25 -3.89
C ILE A 35 -18.00 9.96 -2.67
N VAL A 36 -17.53 9.56 -1.49
CA VAL A 36 -17.85 10.22 -0.22
C VAL A 36 -16.57 10.70 0.45
N LYS A 37 -16.50 11.99 0.73
CA LYS A 37 -15.40 12.61 1.47
C LYS A 37 -15.47 12.20 2.95
N PRO A 38 -14.49 11.45 3.50
CA PRO A 38 -14.58 10.87 4.84
C PRO A 38 -14.29 11.87 5.96
N ILE A 39 -13.67 13.02 5.65
CA ILE A 39 -13.22 14.04 6.59
C ILE A 39 -13.76 15.43 6.22
N PRO A 40 -13.91 16.36 7.15
CA PRO A 40 -14.48 17.69 6.87
C PRO A 40 -13.53 18.62 6.09
N PHE A 41 -12.26 18.26 5.95
CA PHE A 41 -11.25 19.08 5.29
C PHE A 41 -11.10 18.71 3.80
N GLY A 42 -10.56 19.65 3.01
CA GLY A 42 -10.43 19.49 1.56
C GLY A 42 -11.69 19.94 0.81
N SER A 43 -11.57 20.11 -0.50
CA SER A 43 -12.64 20.58 -1.38
C SER A 43 -12.99 19.56 -2.45
N LEU A 44 -14.27 19.48 -2.81
CA LEU A 44 -14.79 18.73 -3.97
C LEU A 44 -15.02 19.65 -5.18
N ASP A 45 -14.61 20.92 -5.14
CA ASP A 45 -14.88 21.90 -6.21
C ASP A 45 -14.37 21.45 -7.57
N ALA A 46 -13.24 20.73 -7.64
CA ALA A 46 -12.72 20.23 -8.89
C ALA A 46 -13.64 19.16 -9.50
N PHE A 47 -14.22 18.29 -8.67
CA PHE A 47 -15.23 17.31 -9.12
C PHE A 47 -16.46 18.01 -9.69
N VAL A 48 -16.96 19.02 -9.00
CA VAL A 48 -18.12 19.80 -9.46
C VAL A 48 -17.81 20.53 -10.79
N ARG A 49 -16.65 21.23 -10.87
CA ARG A 49 -16.28 21.97 -12.09
C ARG A 49 -16.08 21.08 -13.30
N GLN A 50 -15.62 19.83 -13.10
CA GLN A 50 -15.31 18.88 -14.17
C GLN A 50 -16.43 17.85 -14.37
N GLU A 51 -17.61 18.06 -13.78
CA GLU A 51 -18.74 17.12 -13.86
C GLU A 51 -18.31 15.68 -13.51
N ASN A 52 -17.47 15.54 -12.48
CA ASN A 52 -16.88 14.28 -11.99
C ASN A 52 -16.01 13.54 -13.05
N ARG A 53 -15.59 14.21 -14.13
CA ARG A 53 -14.73 13.64 -15.19
C ARG A 53 -13.29 14.05 -15.01
N TYR A 54 -12.38 13.14 -15.30
CA TYR A 54 -10.95 13.40 -15.20
C TYR A 54 -10.15 12.34 -15.97
N HIS A 55 -8.83 12.51 -15.98
CA HIS A 55 -7.91 11.57 -16.63
C HIS A 55 -6.98 10.92 -15.62
N VAL A 56 -6.73 9.62 -15.83
CA VAL A 56 -5.62 8.88 -15.22
C VAL A 56 -4.59 8.61 -16.31
N ILE A 57 -3.33 8.95 -16.02
CA ILE A 57 -2.22 8.67 -16.93
C ILE A 57 -1.35 7.59 -16.29
N LEU A 58 -1.30 6.42 -16.94
CA LEU A 58 -0.38 5.36 -16.54
C LEU A 58 0.95 5.55 -17.26
N ARG A 59 2.03 5.78 -16.49
CA ARG A 59 3.38 6.05 -17.01
C ARG A 59 4.38 5.09 -16.38
N GLY A 60 5.17 4.44 -17.19
CA GLY A 60 6.15 3.50 -16.69
C GLY A 60 6.86 2.73 -17.77
N VAL A 61 7.37 1.58 -17.38
CA VAL A 61 7.89 0.57 -18.28
C VAL A 61 6.82 -0.52 -18.41
N LYS A 62 6.59 -0.98 -19.62
CA LYS A 62 5.75 -2.13 -19.91
C LYS A 62 6.43 -2.95 -21.01
N ASP A 63 6.68 -4.21 -20.73
CA ASP A 63 7.40 -5.11 -21.65
C ASP A 63 8.76 -4.53 -22.07
N GLY A 64 9.49 -3.91 -21.12
CA GLY A 64 10.81 -3.30 -21.32
C GLY A 64 10.82 -1.95 -22.04
N ASN A 65 9.66 -1.41 -22.44
CA ASN A 65 9.55 -0.13 -23.15
C ASN A 65 8.86 0.93 -22.31
N ALA A 66 9.29 2.19 -22.44
CA ALA A 66 8.60 3.31 -21.83
C ALA A 66 7.19 3.44 -22.40
N ALA A 67 6.19 3.47 -21.54
CA ALA A 67 4.78 3.57 -21.90
C ALA A 67 4.13 4.74 -21.18
N GLU A 68 3.25 5.46 -21.90
CA GLU A 68 2.40 6.50 -21.34
C GLU A 68 1.00 6.36 -21.97
N THR A 69 0.02 5.98 -21.17
CA THR A 69 -1.34 5.73 -21.64
C THR A 69 -2.32 6.60 -20.88
N VAL A 70 -3.20 7.28 -21.60
CA VAL A 70 -4.25 8.15 -21.04
C VAL A 70 -5.56 7.37 -20.95
N TYR A 71 -6.16 7.41 -19.77
CA TYR A 71 -7.47 6.85 -19.49
C TYR A 71 -8.43 7.96 -19.06
N PRO A 72 -9.40 8.37 -19.88
CA PRO A 72 -10.51 9.19 -19.40
C PRO A 72 -11.39 8.36 -18.46
N VAL A 73 -11.76 8.97 -17.33
CA VAL A 73 -12.61 8.38 -16.28
C VAL A 73 -13.90 9.18 -16.21
N SER A 74 -15.01 8.46 -16.31
CA SER A 74 -16.39 9.01 -16.30
C SER A 74 -17.34 8.18 -15.41
N VAL A 75 -16.84 7.14 -14.78
CA VAL A 75 -17.61 6.21 -13.94
C VAL A 75 -18.14 6.85 -12.65
N VAL A 76 -17.58 8.00 -12.23
CA VAL A 76 -17.99 8.71 -11.02
C VAL A 76 -19.30 9.46 -11.31
N GLU A 77 -20.40 9.03 -10.66
CA GLU A 77 -21.72 9.66 -10.79
C GLU A 77 -21.78 10.97 -9.98
N GLN A 78 -21.32 10.92 -8.73
CA GLN A 78 -21.24 12.09 -7.86
C GLN A 78 -20.11 11.99 -6.83
N ALA A 79 -19.70 13.15 -6.33
CA ALA A 79 -18.79 13.29 -5.19
C ALA A 79 -19.48 14.10 -4.09
N ILE A 80 -19.68 13.50 -2.92
CA ILE A 80 -20.48 14.05 -1.83
C ILE A 80 -19.60 14.35 -0.61
N SER A 81 -19.82 15.54 -0.01
CA SER A 81 -19.37 15.84 1.34
C SER A 81 -20.54 15.66 2.32
N PRO A 82 -20.54 14.62 3.15
CA PRO A 82 -21.60 14.43 4.15
C PRO A 82 -21.69 15.56 5.18
N PHE A 83 -20.65 16.39 5.25
CA PHE A 83 -20.58 17.56 6.12
C PHE A 83 -21.34 18.76 5.57
N ASP A 84 -21.51 18.79 4.23
CA ASP A 84 -22.20 19.86 3.52
C ASP A 84 -23.58 19.42 3.05
N ASP A 85 -23.73 18.13 2.66
CA ASP A 85 -24.99 17.53 2.20
C ASP A 85 -25.20 16.14 2.82
N PHE A 86 -25.61 16.13 4.08
CA PHE A 86 -25.91 14.87 4.78
C PHE A 86 -27.13 14.12 4.18
N PRO A 87 -28.22 14.78 3.72
CA PRO A 87 -29.32 14.09 3.04
C PRO A 87 -28.88 13.28 1.82
N ALA A 88 -28.02 13.84 0.95
CA ALA A 88 -27.49 13.12 -0.22
C ALA A 88 -26.68 11.88 0.21
N TYR A 89 -25.82 12.01 1.22
CA TYR A 89 -25.10 10.87 1.78
C TYR A 89 -26.03 9.81 2.37
N ALA A 90 -27.03 10.23 3.15
CA ALA A 90 -27.97 9.30 3.78
C ALA A 90 -28.82 8.54 2.74
N ALA A 91 -29.12 9.15 1.59
CA ALA A 91 -29.84 8.51 0.50
C ALA A 91 -29.07 7.31 -0.08
N LEU A 92 -27.73 7.34 -0.08
CA LEU A 92 -26.91 6.21 -0.55
C LEU A 92 -27.08 4.94 0.30
N ALA A 93 -27.36 5.10 1.60
CA ALA A 93 -27.56 3.95 2.49
C ALA A 93 -28.83 3.15 2.10
N VAL A 94 -29.83 3.81 1.54
CA VAL A 94 -31.11 3.20 1.14
C VAL A 94 -31.22 2.98 -0.38
N ASP A 95 -30.10 3.12 -1.11
CA ASP A 95 -30.07 2.80 -2.54
C ASP A 95 -29.98 1.28 -2.74
N PRO A 96 -30.96 0.63 -3.39
CA PRO A 96 -30.93 -0.81 -3.66
C PRO A 96 -29.84 -1.20 -4.67
N ALA A 97 -29.33 -0.27 -5.47
CA ALA A 97 -28.27 -0.52 -6.45
C ALA A 97 -26.86 -0.64 -5.81
N LEU A 98 -26.70 -0.19 -4.55
CA LEU A 98 -25.45 -0.28 -3.85
C LEU A 98 -25.03 -1.73 -3.60
N ALA A 99 -23.91 -2.13 -4.17
CA ALA A 99 -23.37 -3.50 -4.11
C ALA A 99 -22.04 -3.60 -3.38
N VAL A 100 -21.20 -2.57 -3.47
CA VAL A 100 -19.82 -2.57 -2.95
C VAL A 100 -19.54 -1.28 -2.17
N ILE A 101 -18.85 -1.38 -1.05
CA ILE A 101 -18.25 -0.25 -0.32
C ILE A 101 -16.73 -0.43 -0.33
N VAL A 102 -16.02 0.58 -0.82
CA VAL A 102 -14.55 0.66 -0.79
C VAL A 102 -14.13 1.80 0.13
N SER A 103 -13.05 1.62 0.88
CA SER A 103 -12.48 2.68 1.72
C SER A 103 -10.96 2.77 1.59
N ASN A 104 -10.45 4.00 1.69
CA ASN A 104 -9.03 4.29 1.87
C ASN A 104 -8.87 5.53 2.78
N THR A 105 -9.08 5.31 4.06
CA THR A 105 -9.10 6.35 5.08
C THR A 105 -7.76 6.49 5.81
N THR A 106 -6.69 6.00 5.22
CA THR A 106 -5.33 5.84 5.76
C THR A 106 -5.17 4.67 6.74
N GLU A 107 -3.93 4.31 7.06
CA GLU A 107 -3.63 3.22 8.02
C GLU A 107 -4.22 3.44 9.41
N ALA A 108 -4.41 4.71 9.82
CA ALA A 108 -5.00 5.10 11.09
C ALA A 108 -6.54 5.23 11.04
N GLY A 109 -7.16 5.11 9.87
CA GLY A 109 -8.59 5.37 9.71
C GLY A 109 -9.49 4.24 10.20
N ILE A 110 -9.01 2.99 10.19
CA ILE A 110 -9.75 1.85 10.75
C ILE A 110 -9.40 1.72 12.24
N CYS A 111 -10.09 2.49 13.05
CA CYS A 111 -9.95 2.49 14.50
C CYS A 111 -11.31 2.72 15.18
N CYS A 112 -11.42 2.39 16.46
CA CYS A 112 -12.63 2.59 17.25
C CYS A 112 -12.30 3.47 18.45
N HIS A 113 -13.15 4.46 18.72
CA HIS A 113 -13.07 5.29 19.90
C HIS A 113 -14.31 5.13 20.76
N GLU A 114 -14.14 4.95 22.07
CA GLU A 114 -15.27 4.78 23.00
C GLU A 114 -16.09 6.06 23.16
N GLY A 115 -15.52 7.22 22.82
CA GLY A 115 -16.19 8.51 22.83
C GLY A 115 -17.04 8.80 21.60
N ASP A 116 -17.02 7.95 20.57
CA ASP A 116 -17.83 8.16 19.37
C ASP A 116 -19.32 8.02 19.69
N SER A 117 -20.08 9.12 19.51
CA SER A 117 -21.53 9.16 19.79
C SER A 117 -22.34 8.71 18.60
N PHE A 118 -23.44 7.98 18.85
CA PHE A 118 -24.41 7.63 17.81
C PHE A 118 -25.08 8.87 17.21
N ASP A 119 -25.26 9.95 17.97
CA ASP A 119 -25.85 11.20 17.47
C ASP A 119 -24.84 12.08 16.73
N GLY A 120 -23.52 11.84 16.93
CA GLY A 120 -22.46 12.54 16.24
C GLY A 120 -22.27 12.10 14.80
N PHE A 121 -21.58 12.91 13.98
CA PHE A 121 -21.17 12.53 12.62
C PHE A 121 -19.80 13.09 12.23
N ALA A 122 -19.58 14.40 12.37
CA ALA A 122 -18.36 15.03 11.88
C ALA A 122 -17.10 14.55 12.63
N GLU A 123 -17.21 14.41 13.93
CA GLU A 123 -16.14 14.11 14.88
C GLU A 123 -15.86 12.61 15.07
N ILE A 124 -16.76 11.73 14.63
CA ILE A 124 -16.62 10.29 14.86
C ILE A 124 -15.73 9.63 13.79
N THR A 125 -15.19 8.46 14.13
CA THR A 125 -14.31 7.69 13.26
C THR A 125 -15.02 7.17 11.99
N TYR A 126 -14.24 6.77 10.99
CA TYR A 126 -14.80 6.15 9.78
C TYR A 126 -15.63 4.88 10.09
N PRO A 127 -15.14 3.91 10.90
CA PRO A 127 -15.95 2.73 11.23
C PRO A 127 -17.26 3.08 11.96
N ALA A 128 -17.28 4.14 12.77
CA ALA A 128 -18.51 4.64 13.39
C ALA A 128 -19.50 5.17 12.34
N LYS A 129 -19.02 5.98 11.38
CA LYS A 129 -19.84 6.46 10.24
C LYS A 129 -20.39 5.29 9.41
N LEU A 130 -19.53 4.31 9.11
CA LEU A 130 -19.94 3.10 8.39
C LEU A 130 -20.99 2.29 9.16
N THR A 131 -20.85 2.14 10.47
CA THR A 131 -21.84 1.41 11.29
C THR A 131 -23.21 2.08 11.22
N LYS A 132 -23.27 3.41 11.28
CA LYS A 132 -24.54 4.16 11.12
C LYS A 132 -25.13 3.99 9.72
N PHE A 133 -24.29 4.00 8.70
CA PHE A 133 -24.69 3.78 7.30
C PHE A 133 -25.29 2.38 7.11
N LEU A 134 -24.62 1.34 7.60
CA LEU A 134 -25.12 -0.03 7.55
C LEU A 134 -26.39 -0.22 8.38
N TYR A 135 -26.50 0.44 9.53
CA TYR A 135 -27.71 0.41 10.34
C TYR A 135 -28.90 1.06 9.62
N ALA A 136 -28.69 2.17 8.91
CA ALA A 136 -29.73 2.80 8.09
C ALA A 136 -30.18 1.86 6.95
N ARG A 137 -29.25 1.15 6.30
CA ARG A 137 -29.54 0.16 5.26
C ARG A 137 -30.36 -1.03 5.81
N PHE A 138 -29.94 -1.58 6.96
CA PHE A 138 -30.72 -2.61 7.67
C PHE A 138 -32.14 -2.15 7.98
N ARG A 139 -32.29 -0.93 8.51
CA ARG A 139 -33.60 -0.33 8.83
C ARG A 139 -34.50 -0.19 7.60
N ALA A 140 -33.92 -0.01 6.43
CA ALA A 140 -34.64 0.05 5.15
C ALA A 140 -35.00 -1.34 4.61
N GLY A 141 -34.61 -2.43 5.28
CA GLY A 141 -34.90 -3.81 4.84
C GLY A 141 -34.12 -4.23 3.58
N LEU A 142 -32.98 -3.61 3.30
CA LEU A 142 -32.17 -3.88 2.13
C LEU A 142 -31.12 -4.99 2.40
N PRO A 143 -30.68 -5.71 1.34
CA PRO A 143 -29.63 -6.70 1.48
C PRO A 143 -28.30 -6.04 1.86
N GLY A 144 -27.36 -6.83 2.42
CA GLY A 144 -26.01 -6.40 2.69
C GLY A 144 -25.19 -6.08 1.46
N VAL A 145 -23.92 -5.75 1.68
CA VAL A 145 -22.98 -5.31 0.63
C VAL A 145 -21.61 -5.98 0.83
N TYR A 146 -20.76 -5.90 -0.20
CA TYR A 146 -19.34 -6.26 -0.08
C TYR A 146 -18.55 -5.06 0.43
N LEU A 147 -17.76 -5.27 1.47
CA LEU A 147 -16.87 -4.26 2.05
C LEU A 147 -15.42 -4.61 1.71
N LEU A 148 -14.78 -3.73 0.94
CA LEU A 148 -13.45 -3.90 0.39
C LEU A 148 -12.54 -2.75 0.87
N PRO A 149 -12.11 -2.75 2.13
CA PRO A 149 -11.15 -1.75 2.60
C PRO A 149 -9.82 -1.96 1.90
N VAL A 150 -9.19 -0.85 1.44
CA VAL A 150 -7.89 -0.89 0.78
C VAL A 150 -6.80 -0.18 1.61
N GLU A 151 -7.06 0.07 2.86
CA GLU A 151 -6.08 0.57 3.84
C GLU A 151 -4.93 -0.43 4.00
N LEU A 152 -3.69 0.08 4.12
CA LEU A 152 -2.47 -0.73 4.19
C LEU A 152 -2.21 -1.29 5.58
N ILE A 153 -3.22 -1.94 6.16
CA ILE A 153 -3.12 -2.65 7.44
C ILE A 153 -3.35 -4.16 7.23
N GLY A 154 -2.85 -4.96 8.16
CA GLY A 154 -3.06 -6.41 8.09
C GLY A 154 -4.50 -6.77 8.42
N ASN A 155 -5.13 -7.63 7.58
CA ASN A 155 -6.50 -8.09 7.77
C ASN A 155 -7.48 -6.91 7.91
N ASN A 156 -7.40 -5.98 6.96
CA ASN A 156 -8.11 -4.70 7.00
C ASN A 156 -9.64 -4.84 7.14
N ALA A 157 -10.23 -5.83 6.50
CA ALA A 157 -11.67 -6.06 6.61
C ALA A 157 -12.07 -6.70 7.94
N ASP A 158 -11.24 -7.60 8.50
CA ASP A 158 -11.49 -8.18 9.82
C ASP A 158 -11.38 -7.10 10.91
N GLU A 159 -10.42 -6.15 10.77
CA GLU A 159 -10.31 -4.99 11.66
C GLU A 159 -11.54 -4.08 11.56
N LEU A 160 -11.99 -3.81 10.33
CA LEU A 160 -13.18 -2.99 10.09
C LEU A 160 -14.42 -3.67 10.68
N PHE A 161 -14.59 -4.99 10.48
CA PHE A 161 -15.66 -5.77 11.07
C PHE A 161 -15.66 -5.69 12.60
N ARG A 162 -14.47 -5.85 13.25
CA ARG A 162 -14.35 -5.72 14.71
C ARG A 162 -14.74 -4.33 15.21
N CYS A 163 -14.40 -3.29 14.47
CA CYS A 163 -14.85 -1.94 14.80
C CYS A 163 -16.37 -1.79 14.73
N VAL A 164 -17.00 -2.30 13.67
CA VAL A 164 -18.48 -2.27 13.54
C VAL A 164 -19.14 -3.04 14.68
N GLU A 165 -18.67 -4.25 15.00
CA GLU A 165 -19.19 -5.04 16.13
C GLU A 165 -19.07 -4.29 17.47
N LYS A 166 -17.93 -3.61 17.69
CA LYS A 166 -17.71 -2.79 18.89
C LYS A 166 -18.71 -1.62 18.97
N TYR A 167 -19.03 -0.96 17.87
CA TYR A 167 -20.04 0.10 17.85
C TYR A 167 -21.45 -0.42 18.01
N ILE A 168 -21.78 -1.64 17.55
CA ILE A 168 -23.06 -2.29 17.85
C ILE A 168 -23.22 -2.46 19.38
N ASP A 169 -22.18 -2.89 20.06
CA ASP A 169 -22.17 -3.01 21.53
C ASP A 169 -22.26 -1.65 22.21
N LEU A 170 -21.39 -0.71 21.82
CA LEU A 170 -21.27 0.62 22.43
C LEU A 170 -22.59 1.40 22.34
N TRP A 171 -23.28 1.32 21.21
CA TRP A 171 -24.52 2.03 20.96
C TRP A 171 -25.78 1.18 21.26
N GLN A 172 -25.60 -0.02 21.80
CA GLN A 172 -26.70 -0.94 22.14
C GLN A 172 -27.69 -1.14 20.98
N LEU A 173 -27.14 -1.31 19.75
CA LEU A 173 -27.95 -1.52 18.57
C LEU A 173 -28.63 -2.90 18.63
N PRO A 174 -29.80 -3.10 17.96
CA PRO A 174 -30.54 -4.34 18.03
C PRO A 174 -29.74 -5.59 17.60
N GLU A 175 -29.92 -6.71 18.30
CA GLU A 175 -29.27 -7.97 17.94
C GLU A 175 -29.62 -8.43 16.51
N ALA A 176 -30.82 -8.12 16.02
CA ALA A 176 -31.21 -8.37 14.63
C ALA A 176 -30.33 -7.62 13.62
N PHE A 177 -29.80 -6.43 13.96
CA PHE A 177 -28.84 -5.74 13.11
C PHE A 177 -27.48 -6.44 13.16
N ARG A 178 -27.03 -6.91 14.30
CA ARG A 178 -25.80 -7.69 14.44
C ARG A 178 -25.84 -8.95 13.57
N GLU A 179 -26.95 -9.69 13.64
CA GLU A 179 -27.13 -10.90 12.84
C GLU A 179 -27.13 -10.56 11.33
N TRP A 180 -27.87 -9.53 10.91
CA TRP A 180 -27.85 -9.06 9.54
C TRP A 180 -26.43 -8.62 9.10
N ASN A 181 -25.68 -7.90 9.97
CA ASN A 181 -24.32 -7.49 9.67
C ASN A 181 -23.38 -8.69 9.44
N ARG A 182 -23.57 -9.79 10.16
CA ARG A 182 -22.75 -11.00 10.06
C ARG A 182 -23.13 -11.90 8.88
N THR A 183 -24.38 -11.93 8.50
CA THR A 183 -24.90 -12.88 7.50
C THR A 183 -25.07 -12.28 6.12
N GLU A 184 -25.37 -11.00 6.02
CA GLU A 184 -25.66 -10.34 4.75
C GLU A 184 -24.48 -9.52 4.19
N ASN A 185 -23.58 -9.05 5.05
CA ASN A 185 -22.41 -8.29 4.62
C ASN A 185 -21.16 -9.19 4.48
N PHE A 186 -20.40 -8.95 3.43
CA PHE A 186 -19.15 -9.67 3.17
C PHE A 186 -17.95 -8.75 3.35
N TYR A 187 -17.29 -8.88 4.48
CA TYR A 187 -16.04 -8.16 4.79
C TYR A 187 -14.87 -8.94 4.18
N CYS A 188 -14.39 -8.51 3.01
CA CYS A 188 -13.31 -9.18 2.30
C CYS A 188 -11.99 -8.46 2.57
N ASN A 189 -11.04 -9.16 3.18
CA ASN A 189 -9.68 -8.63 3.30
C ASN A 189 -9.11 -8.36 1.90
N THR A 190 -8.33 -7.29 1.77
CA THR A 190 -7.71 -6.92 0.50
C THR A 190 -6.23 -6.63 0.63
N LEU A 191 -5.53 -6.79 -0.47
CA LEU A 191 -4.18 -6.28 -0.66
C LEU A 191 -4.12 -5.54 -1.98
N VAL A 192 -3.72 -4.26 -1.94
CA VAL A 192 -3.55 -3.43 -3.13
C VAL A 192 -2.08 -3.12 -3.38
N ASP A 193 -1.70 -3.04 -4.65
CA ASP A 193 -0.34 -2.68 -5.05
C ASP A 193 -0.35 -1.91 -6.38
N ARG A 194 -0.14 -0.62 -6.32
CA ARG A 194 0.14 0.32 -7.41
C ARG A 194 0.84 1.53 -6.83
N ILE A 195 1.91 1.99 -7.46
CA ILE A 195 2.53 3.25 -7.11
C ILE A 195 1.76 4.37 -7.83
N VAL A 196 1.22 5.29 -7.03
CA VAL A 196 0.47 6.45 -7.51
C VAL A 196 1.24 7.72 -7.15
N SER A 197 1.77 8.40 -8.18
CA SER A 197 2.45 9.70 -8.02
C SER A 197 1.44 10.83 -7.78
N GLY A 198 0.20 10.63 -8.22
CA GLY A 198 -0.90 11.56 -8.04
C GLY A 198 -0.85 12.77 -8.97
N PHE A 199 -1.41 13.88 -8.49
CA PHE A 199 -1.44 15.13 -9.25
C PHE A 199 -0.02 15.71 -9.44
N PRO A 200 0.41 16.07 -10.67
CA PRO A 200 1.76 16.56 -10.94
C PRO A 200 2.02 17.89 -10.26
N ARG A 201 3.01 17.92 -9.37
CA ARG A 201 3.42 19.16 -8.67
C ARG A 201 4.35 20.02 -9.52
N ASP A 202 5.17 19.40 -10.35
CA ASP A 202 6.02 20.09 -11.33
C ASP A 202 5.16 20.75 -12.41
N GLU A 203 5.35 22.06 -12.60
CA GLU A 203 4.52 22.87 -13.50
C GLU A 203 4.72 22.48 -14.97
N ALA A 204 5.96 22.24 -15.38
CA ALA A 204 6.27 21.88 -16.77
C ALA A 204 5.68 20.53 -17.14
N LEU A 205 5.77 19.56 -16.21
CA LEU A 205 5.14 18.25 -16.37
C LEU A 205 3.62 18.38 -16.44
N ARG A 206 3.01 19.15 -15.54
CA ARG A 206 1.57 19.37 -15.49
C ARG A 206 1.04 19.99 -16.80
N GLU A 207 1.68 21.02 -17.28
CA GLU A 207 1.35 21.69 -18.56
C GLU A 207 1.46 20.70 -19.75
N ARG A 208 2.52 19.87 -19.76
CA ARG A 208 2.70 18.84 -20.79
C ARG A 208 1.56 17.82 -20.73
N LEU A 209 1.18 17.38 -19.55
CA LEU A 209 0.12 16.36 -19.37
C LEU A 209 -1.26 16.93 -19.70
N TRP A 210 -1.55 18.19 -19.37
CA TRP A 210 -2.79 18.85 -19.81
C TRP A 210 -2.86 18.98 -21.34
N LYS A 211 -1.74 19.29 -22.01
CA LYS A 211 -1.69 19.26 -23.49
C LYS A 211 -1.92 17.86 -24.04
N LEU A 212 -1.42 16.82 -23.36
CA LEU A 212 -1.59 15.43 -23.76
C LEU A 212 -3.07 15.00 -23.69
N VAL A 213 -3.79 15.39 -22.64
CA VAL A 213 -5.22 15.07 -22.47
C VAL A 213 -6.14 16.03 -23.24
N GLY A 214 -5.61 17.18 -23.70
CA GLY A 214 -6.35 18.16 -24.52
C GLY A 214 -7.10 19.22 -23.70
N GLU A 215 -7.01 19.20 -22.37
CA GLU A 215 -7.69 20.14 -21.49
C GLU A 215 -6.96 20.31 -20.16
N ARG A 216 -7.34 21.35 -19.42
CA ARG A 216 -6.92 21.50 -18.02
C ARG A 216 -7.75 20.55 -17.15
N ASP A 217 -7.05 19.68 -16.44
CA ASP A 217 -7.65 18.69 -15.54
C ASP A 217 -7.05 18.84 -14.14
N ASP A 218 -7.82 19.44 -13.22
CA ASP A 218 -7.43 19.67 -11.83
C ASP A 218 -7.54 18.38 -10.98
N LEU A 219 -8.16 17.32 -11.51
CA LEU A 219 -8.27 15.98 -10.93
C LEU A 219 -7.30 14.98 -11.56
N LEU A 220 -6.50 15.38 -12.55
CA LEU A 220 -5.53 14.52 -13.20
C LEU A 220 -4.74 13.72 -12.17
N SER A 221 -4.58 12.42 -12.41
CA SER A 221 -3.74 11.57 -11.56
C SER A 221 -2.79 10.72 -12.39
N VAL A 222 -1.56 10.59 -11.89
CA VAL A 222 -0.51 9.80 -12.54
C VAL A 222 -0.19 8.59 -11.68
N ALA A 223 -0.08 7.42 -12.32
CA ALA A 223 0.28 6.17 -11.66
C ALA A 223 1.18 5.31 -12.56
N GLU A 224 1.76 4.26 -12.00
CA GLU A 224 2.46 3.25 -12.78
C GLU A 224 1.49 2.32 -13.53
N PRO A 225 1.94 1.65 -14.61
CA PRO A 225 1.11 0.67 -15.33
C PRO A 225 0.75 -0.56 -14.48
N PHE A 226 1.68 -1.02 -13.63
CA PHE A 226 1.42 -2.14 -12.73
C PHE A 226 0.26 -1.85 -11.79
N GLY A 227 -0.60 -2.84 -11.58
CA GLY A 227 -1.68 -2.77 -10.61
C GLY A 227 -2.11 -4.17 -10.19
N LEU A 228 -2.32 -4.35 -8.89
CA LEU A 228 -2.74 -5.62 -8.31
C LEU A 228 -3.76 -5.37 -7.20
N TRP A 229 -4.92 -5.99 -7.31
CA TRP A 229 -5.91 -6.05 -6.24
C TRP A 229 -6.21 -7.50 -5.89
N VAL A 230 -5.67 -7.95 -4.79
CA VAL A 230 -5.99 -9.25 -4.21
C VAL A 230 -7.17 -9.08 -3.26
N ILE A 231 -8.20 -9.87 -3.43
CA ILE A 231 -9.45 -9.79 -2.67
C ILE A 231 -9.76 -11.18 -2.10
N GLU A 232 -10.07 -11.24 -0.83
CA GLU A 232 -10.53 -12.47 -0.20
C GLU A 232 -11.84 -12.94 -0.83
N ASN A 233 -11.89 -14.20 -1.26
CA ASN A 233 -13.01 -14.78 -1.98
C ASN A 233 -14.12 -15.17 -1.00
N LYS A 234 -15.06 -14.25 -0.75
CA LYS A 234 -16.23 -14.48 0.12
C LYS A 234 -17.53 -14.31 -0.66
N GLY A 235 -18.54 -15.07 -0.27
CA GLY A 235 -19.86 -15.00 -0.89
C GLY A 235 -19.81 -15.29 -2.40
N LYS A 236 -20.40 -14.40 -3.18
CA LYS A 236 -20.43 -14.46 -4.66
C LYS A 236 -19.64 -13.31 -5.29
N ILE A 237 -18.53 -12.91 -4.67
CA ILE A 237 -17.76 -11.77 -5.17
C ILE A 237 -17.25 -11.98 -6.59
N ALA A 238 -16.98 -13.23 -6.99
CA ALA A 238 -16.56 -13.58 -8.34
C ALA A 238 -17.63 -13.26 -9.42
N ASP A 239 -18.91 -13.29 -9.04
CA ASP A 239 -20.02 -12.91 -9.94
C ASP A 239 -20.13 -11.38 -10.08
N LEU A 240 -19.53 -10.66 -9.13
CA LEU A 240 -19.60 -9.20 -9.04
C LEU A 240 -18.36 -8.54 -9.62
N LEU A 241 -17.19 -9.02 -9.21
CA LEU A 241 -15.88 -8.52 -9.62
C LEU A 241 -15.11 -9.66 -10.29
N PRO A 242 -15.03 -9.68 -11.63
CA PRO A 242 -14.37 -10.75 -12.34
C PRO A 242 -12.85 -10.75 -12.07
N ALA A 243 -12.30 -11.94 -11.81
CA ALA A 243 -10.86 -12.13 -11.76
C ALA A 243 -10.23 -11.96 -13.16
N GLY A 244 -9.01 -11.44 -13.20
CA GLY A 244 -8.30 -11.23 -14.47
C GLY A 244 -7.62 -9.88 -14.53
N HIS A 245 -7.18 -9.51 -15.73
CA HIS A 245 -6.52 -8.24 -16.00
C HIS A 245 -7.51 -7.21 -16.56
N HIS A 246 -7.77 -6.16 -15.79
CA HIS A 246 -8.68 -5.05 -16.15
C HIS A 246 -7.97 -3.70 -15.88
N ASN A 247 -6.84 -3.45 -16.55
CA ASN A 247 -5.79 -2.45 -16.25
C ASN A 247 -5.10 -2.59 -14.87
N ILE A 248 -5.66 -3.40 -13.98
CA ILE A 248 -5.03 -3.97 -12.78
C ILE A 248 -5.35 -5.46 -12.75
N ASP A 249 -4.50 -6.26 -12.11
CA ASP A 249 -4.76 -7.67 -11.91
C ASP A 249 -5.69 -7.86 -10.70
N ILE A 250 -6.86 -8.45 -10.95
CA ILE A 250 -7.79 -8.86 -9.89
C ILE A 250 -7.56 -10.33 -9.58
N ILE A 251 -7.20 -10.60 -8.33
CA ILE A 251 -7.01 -11.96 -7.83
C ILE A 251 -7.99 -12.22 -6.70
N LEU A 252 -8.87 -13.20 -6.91
CA LEU A 252 -9.74 -13.72 -5.85
C LEU A 252 -9.06 -14.94 -5.22
N THR A 253 -8.92 -14.94 -3.89
CA THR A 253 -8.18 -15.99 -3.18
C THR A 253 -8.74 -16.25 -1.79
N ASP A 254 -8.63 -17.49 -1.34
CA ASP A 254 -8.91 -17.88 0.07
C ASP A 254 -7.69 -17.66 0.97
N ASP A 255 -6.49 -17.42 0.40
CA ASP A 255 -5.24 -17.16 1.13
C ASP A 255 -4.58 -15.85 0.67
N ILE A 256 -4.96 -14.75 1.32
CA ILE A 256 -4.34 -13.44 1.10
C ILE A 256 -2.93 -13.33 1.71
N ALA A 257 -2.62 -14.19 2.70
CA ALA A 257 -1.35 -14.12 3.43
C ALA A 257 -0.13 -14.38 2.51
N TYR A 258 -0.29 -15.27 1.51
CA TYR A 258 0.73 -15.50 0.50
C TYR A 258 1.09 -14.21 -0.25
N TYR A 259 0.09 -13.48 -0.75
CA TYR A 259 0.30 -12.25 -1.54
C TYR A 259 0.91 -11.14 -0.67
N LYS A 260 0.50 -11.05 0.59
CA LYS A 260 1.09 -10.14 1.58
C LYS A 260 2.56 -10.48 1.83
N LYS A 261 2.87 -11.75 2.09
CA LYS A 261 4.24 -12.24 2.28
C LYS A 261 5.11 -11.93 1.07
N ARG A 262 4.59 -12.21 -0.16
CA ARG A 262 5.25 -11.92 -1.43
C ARG A 262 5.57 -10.43 -1.57
N LYS A 263 4.59 -9.54 -1.41
CA LYS A 263 4.78 -8.09 -1.49
C LYS A 263 5.80 -7.60 -0.46
N VAL A 264 5.65 -8.01 0.80
CA VAL A 264 6.53 -7.56 1.88
C VAL A 264 7.97 -8.02 1.68
N ARG A 265 8.20 -9.28 1.28
CA ARG A 265 9.55 -9.83 1.14
C ARG A 265 10.21 -9.41 -0.18
N VAL A 266 9.52 -9.53 -1.30
CA VAL A 266 10.11 -9.25 -2.62
C VAL A 266 10.17 -7.75 -2.89
N LEU A 267 9.03 -7.04 -2.90
CA LEU A 267 9.02 -5.61 -3.21
C LEU A 267 9.65 -4.77 -2.08
N ASN A 268 9.08 -4.88 -0.88
CA ASN A 268 9.48 -4.02 0.22
C ASN A 268 10.84 -4.44 0.81
N GLY A 269 11.14 -5.75 0.82
CA GLY A 269 12.39 -6.30 1.33
C GLY A 269 13.57 -5.93 0.44
N SER A 270 13.47 -6.10 -0.88
CA SER A 270 14.53 -5.70 -1.81
C SER A 270 14.77 -4.18 -1.81
N HIS A 271 13.72 -3.35 -1.75
CA HIS A 271 13.84 -1.91 -1.52
C HIS A 271 14.64 -1.59 -0.26
N THR A 272 14.27 -2.20 0.86
CA THR A 272 14.90 -1.95 2.16
C THR A 272 16.36 -2.40 2.17
N ASN A 273 16.68 -3.50 1.47
CA ASN A 273 18.06 -3.99 1.37
C ASN A 273 18.93 -3.13 0.44
N LEU A 274 18.33 -2.55 -0.62
CA LEU A 274 19.03 -1.74 -1.62
C LEU A 274 19.35 -0.32 -1.13
N VAL A 275 18.47 0.27 -0.31
CA VAL A 275 18.47 1.72 -0.02
C VAL A 275 19.78 2.23 0.56
N ALA A 276 20.35 1.55 1.53
CA ALA A 276 21.60 1.99 2.17
C ALA A 276 22.80 1.88 1.22
N ALA A 277 22.89 0.80 0.45
CA ALA A 277 23.91 0.62 -0.57
C ALA A 277 23.82 1.71 -1.65
N GLY A 278 22.60 2.04 -2.10
CA GLY A 278 22.35 3.13 -3.06
C GLY A 278 22.83 4.49 -2.54
N LEU A 279 22.40 4.88 -1.33
CA LEU A 279 22.80 6.15 -0.70
C LEU A 279 24.32 6.27 -0.50
N LEU A 280 24.99 5.19 -0.08
CA LEU A 280 26.44 5.16 0.07
C LEU A 280 27.18 5.23 -1.27
N SER A 281 26.55 4.80 -2.36
CA SER A 281 27.09 4.88 -3.72
C SER A 281 26.73 6.20 -4.43
N GLY A 282 26.05 7.13 -3.76
CA GLY A 282 25.69 8.43 -4.31
C GLY A 282 24.44 8.42 -5.21
N ALA A 283 23.66 7.33 -5.24
CA ALA A 283 22.37 7.30 -5.92
C ALA A 283 21.33 8.11 -5.13
N GLU A 284 20.44 8.79 -5.83
CA GLU A 284 19.37 9.59 -5.23
C GLU A 284 18.02 8.87 -5.30
N THR A 285 17.80 8.11 -6.37
CA THR A 285 16.53 7.43 -6.64
C THR A 285 16.71 5.93 -6.81
N VAL A 286 15.59 5.20 -6.74
CA VAL A 286 15.57 3.76 -7.08
C VAL A 286 16.00 3.55 -8.54
N TYR A 287 15.56 4.43 -9.45
CA TYR A 287 15.95 4.37 -10.86
C TYR A 287 17.48 4.48 -11.04
N ASP A 288 18.16 5.36 -10.29
CA ASP A 288 19.62 5.46 -10.33
C ASP A 288 20.29 4.16 -9.90
N CYS A 289 19.75 3.49 -8.87
CA CYS A 289 20.23 2.18 -8.46
C CYS A 289 20.09 1.14 -9.57
N MET A 290 18.98 1.17 -10.31
CA MET A 290 18.69 0.18 -11.35
C MET A 290 19.45 0.44 -12.66
N THR A 291 19.95 1.65 -12.88
CA THR A 291 20.80 2.03 -14.02
C THR A 291 22.30 1.91 -13.73
N ASN A 292 22.67 1.83 -12.46
CA ASN A 292 24.04 1.53 -12.03
C ASN A 292 24.27 0.00 -12.03
N GLU A 293 25.21 -0.48 -12.84
CA GLU A 293 25.44 -1.92 -13.04
C GLU A 293 25.76 -2.68 -11.74
N THR A 294 26.55 -2.08 -10.86
CA THR A 294 26.96 -2.69 -9.59
C THR A 294 25.79 -2.83 -8.63
N LEU A 295 25.01 -1.75 -8.45
CA LEU A 295 23.80 -1.74 -7.61
C LEU A 295 22.71 -2.65 -8.18
N TYR A 296 22.55 -2.70 -9.49
CA TYR A 296 21.63 -3.61 -10.14
C TYR A 296 22.00 -5.08 -9.91
N ARG A 297 23.26 -5.45 -10.06
CA ARG A 297 23.74 -6.82 -9.73
C ARG A 297 23.48 -7.18 -8.27
N PHE A 298 23.75 -6.26 -7.36
CA PHE A 298 23.45 -6.44 -5.93
C PHE A 298 21.95 -6.64 -5.67
N PHE A 299 21.09 -5.84 -6.30
CA PHE A 299 19.63 -6.01 -6.24
C PHE A 299 19.21 -7.40 -6.72
N ARG A 300 19.72 -7.84 -7.88
CA ARG A 300 19.41 -9.17 -8.46
C ARG A 300 19.84 -10.29 -7.52
N ALA A 301 21.05 -10.22 -7.01
CA ALA A 301 21.58 -11.21 -6.07
C ALA A 301 20.78 -11.25 -4.75
N SER A 302 20.31 -10.11 -4.28
CA SER A 302 19.38 -10.04 -3.13
C SER A 302 18.06 -10.76 -3.42
N LEU A 303 17.51 -10.63 -4.63
CA LEU A 303 16.29 -11.34 -5.03
C LEU A 303 16.50 -12.86 -5.07
N GLU A 304 17.67 -13.35 -5.48
CA GLU A 304 18.02 -14.78 -5.47
C GLU A 304 18.02 -15.37 -4.04
N GLU A 305 18.34 -14.55 -3.04
CA GLU A 305 18.25 -14.92 -1.62
C GLU A 305 16.82 -14.79 -1.05
N ILE A 306 15.96 -13.95 -1.64
CA ILE A 306 14.60 -13.68 -1.14
C ILE A 306 13.56 -14.64 -1.74
N VAL A 307 13.54 -14.78 -3.05
CA VAL A 307 12.47 -15.46 -3.81
C VAL A 307 12.22 -16.90 -3.34
N PRO A 308 13.25 -17.73 -3.08
CA PRO A 308 13.04 -19.12 -2.68
C PRO A 308 12.30 -19.30 -1.35
N PHE A 309 12.24 -18.26 -0.50
CA PHE A 309 11.67 -18.33 0.84
C PHE A 309 10.29 -17.68 0.96
N VAL A 310 9.70 -17.26 -0.15
CA VAL A 310 8.33 -16.68 -0.16
C VAL A 310 7.28 -17.78 -0.23
N SER A 311 7.42 -18.73 -1.17
CA SER A 311 6.48 -19.83 -1.40
C SER A 311 7.20 -21.07 -1.93
N SER A 312 6.58 -22.22 -1.77
CA SER A 312 6.99 -23.46 -2.43
C SER A 312 6.76 -23.41 -3.94
N ASP A 313 5.74 -22.71 -4.41
CA ASP A 313 5.56 -22.37 -5.82
C ASP A 313 6.41 -21.13 -6.15
N ARG A 314 7.58 -21.39 -6.74
CA ARG A 314 8.53 -20.35 -7.13
C ARG A 314 8.07 -19.56 -8.34
N SER A 315 7.35 -20.17 -9.28
CA SER A 315 7.03 -19.57 -10.57
C SER A 315 6.24 -18.25 -10.44
N MET A 316 5.27 -18.21 -9.53
CA MET A 316 4.49 -17.00 -9.25
C MET A 316 5.33 -15.92 -8.55
N THR A 317 6.27 -16.33 -7.71
CA THR A 317 7.14 -15.38 -6.99
C THR A 317 8.21 -14.81 -7.92
N GLU A 318 8.76 -15.62 -8.82
CA GLU A 318 9.73 -15.20 -9.84
C GLU A 318 9.11 -14.19 -10.81
N ARG A 319 7.89 -14.43 -11.27
CA ARG A 319 7.15 -13.46 -12.10
C ARG A 319 6.98 -12.13 -11.38
N PHE A 320 6.54 -12.16 -10.12
CA PHE A 320 6.40 -10.95 -9.34
C PHE A 320 7.75 -10.24 -9.08
N ALA A 321 8.85 -10.98 -8.95
CA ALA A 321 10.18 -10.39 -8.85
C ALA A 321 10.59 -9.69 -10.16
N ALA A 322 10.23 -10.24 -11.31
CA ALA A 322 10.43 -9.58 -12.61
C ALA A 322 9.58 -8.30 -12.73
N ASP A 323 8.32 -8.33 -12.29
CA ASP A 323 7.47 -7.13 -12.22
C ASP A 323 8.10 -6.05 -11.32
N VAL A 324 8.64 -6.44 -10.16
CA VAL A 324 9.34 -5.51 -9.24
C VAL A 324 10.57 -4.90 -9.90
N GLU A 325 11.36 -5.70 -10.62
CA GLU A 325 12.50 -5.20 -11.38
C GLU A 325 12.09 -4.18 -12.44
N GLU A 326 11.03 -4.45 -13.21
CA GLU A 326 10.51 -3.54 -14.21
C GLU A 326 9.99 -2.23 -13.58
N ARG A 327 9.26 -2.33 -12.47
CA ARG A 327 8.75 -1.19 -11.70
C ARG A 327 9.88 -0.30 -11.17
N PHE A 328 10.98 -0.89 -10.68
CA PHE A 328 12.13 -0.13 -10.17
C PHE A 328 12.91 0.57 -11.30
N ARG A 329 12.82 0.07 -12.52
CA ARG A 329 13.37 0.69 -13.74
C ARG A 329 12.47 1.76 -14.35
N ASN A 330 11.37 2.14 -13.69
CA ASN A 330 10.47 3.16 -14.19
C ASN A 330 11.10 4.57 -14.12
N PRO A 331 11.47 5.20 -15.25
CA PRO A 331 12.13 6.50 -15.27
C PRO A 331 11.21 7.67 -14.89
N TYR A 332 9.90 7.42 -14.82
CA TYR A 332 8.90 8.42 -14.46
C TYR A 332 8.60 8.47 -12.97
N LEU A 333 9.12 7.52 -12.19
CA LEU A 333 8.97 7.47 -10.74
C LEU A 333 10.22 8.08 -10.08
N ASN A 334 10.09 9.30 -9.61
CA ASN A 334 11.13 9.93 -8.79
C ASN A 334 11.06 9.39 -7.35
N HIS A 335 11.33 8.07 -7.19
CA HIS A 335 11.25 7.41 -5.89
C HIS A 335 12.55 7.61 -5.12
N GLN A 336 12.58 8.67 -4.31
CA GLN A 336 13.76 9.10 -3.55
C GLN A 336 14.18 8.05 -2.50
N LEU A 337 15.45 7.68 -2.51
CA LEU A 337 16.02 6.75 -1.53
C LEU A 337 15.90 7.28 -0.10
N THR A 338 16.00 8.59 0.09
CA THR A 338 15.82 9.23 1.40
C THR A 338 14.41 9.03 1.98
N SER A 339 13.38 8.97 1.14
CA SER A 339 12.01 8.65 1.57
C SER A 339 11.86 7.17 1.96
N ILE A 340 12.58 6.28 1.27
CA ILE A 340 12.61 4.85 1.61
C ILE A 340 13.39 4.62 2.90
N ALA A 341 14.46 5.40 3.13
CA ALA A 341 15.33 5.30 4.30
C ALA A 341 14.66 5.67 5.64
N LEU A 342 13.46 6.26 5.62
CA LEU A 342 12.72 6.55 6.86
C LEU A 342 12.43 5.26 7.63
N ASN A 343 12.74 5.24 8.95
CA ASN A 343 12.52 4.11 9.85
C ASN A 343 13.12 2.78 9.31
N SER A 344 14.35 2.84 8.77
CA SER A 344 14.96 1.68 8.09
C SER A 344 15.22 0.50 9.01
N ILE A 345 15.46 0.73 10.29
CA ILE A 345 15.70 -0.35 11.26
C ILE A 345 14.43 -1.20 11.44
N SER A 346 13.31 -0.56 11.72
CA SER A 346 12.02 -1.27 11.86
C SER A 346 11.58 -1.93 10.55
N LYS A 347 11.84 -1.29 9.41
CA LYS A 347 11.57 -1.85 8.08
C LYS A 347 12.44 -3.08 7.80
N TRP A 348 13.73 -3.04 8.11
CA TRP A 348 14.60 -4.19 7.91
C TRP A 348 14.14 -5.39 8.77
N ARG A 349 13.82 -5.13 10.05
CA ARG A 349 13.24 -6.13 10.95
C ARG A 349 11.97 -6.77 10.38
N ALA A 350 11.05 -5.96 9.84
CA ALA A 350 9.76 -6.45 9.38
C ALA A 350 9.81 -7.12 7.99
N ARG A 351 10.73 -6.68 7.11
CA ARG A 351 10.70 -7.01 5.68
C ARG A 351 11.82 -7.94 5.24
N VAL A 352 13.02 -7.84 5.86
CA VAL A 352 14.21 -8.59 5.47
C VAL A 352 14.53 -9.70 6.47
N LEU A 353 14.51 -9.41 7.77
CA LEU A 353 14.83 -10.38 8.81
C LEU A 353 14.04 -11.70 8.73
N PRO A 354 12.74 -11.74 8.38
CA PRO A 354 12.03 -13.01 8.21
C PRO A 354 12.63 -13.87 7.09
N THR A 355 13.08 -13.27 5.99
CA THR A 355 13.77 -14.01 4.91
C THR A 355 15.16 -14.46 5.35
N PHE A 356 15.89 -13.61 6.05
CA PHE A 356 17.19 -13.96 6.63
C PHE A 356 17.09 -15.21 7.53
N ARG A 357 16.09 -15.27 8.40
CA ARG A 357 15.83 -16.43 9.26
C ARG A 357 15.56 -17.71 8.47
N ASP A 358 14.63 -17.61 7.49
CA ASP A 358 14.24 -18.75 6.66
C ASP A 358 15.44 -19.26 5.84
N PHE A 359 16.26 -18.36 5.31
CA PHE A 359 17.49 -18.71 4.60
C PHE A 359 18.49 -19.42 5.51
N PHE A 360 18.73 -18.87 6.72
CA PHE A 360 19.65 -19.46 7.69
C PHE A 360 19.19 -20.85 8.13
N ALA A 361 17.90 -21.00 8.43
CA ALA A 361 17.30 -22.27 8.83
C ALA A 361 17.47 -23.36 7.75
N ALA A 362 17.35 -22.98 6.47
CA ALA A 362 17.47 -23.90 5.36
C ALA A 362 18.93 -24.25 4.98
N ASN A 363 19.87 -23.30 5.15
CA ASN A 363 21.21 -23.43 4.60
C ASN A 363 22.32 -23.55 5.67
N GLY A 364 22.04 -23.30 6.95
CA GLY A 364 23.01 -23.31 8.04
C GLY A 364 24.09 -22.20 7.95
N ARG A 365 23.90 -21.21 7.07
CA ARG A 365 24.78 -20.04 6.88
C ARG A 365 23.95 -18.77 6.70
N ILE A 366 24.55 -17.63 6.97
CA ILE A 366 23.92 -16.33 6.74
C ILE A 366 23.81 -16.03 5.24
N PRO A 367 22.75 -15.33 4.77
CA PRO A 367 22.62 -14.87 3.39
C PRO A 367 23.63 -13.75 3.13
N GLU A 368 24.39 -13.86 2.03
CA GLU A 368 25.50 -12.97 1.73
C GLU A 368 25.02 -11.55 1.41
N HIS A 369 24.14 -11.41 0.42
CA HIS A 369 23.70 -10.10 -0.08
C HIS A 369 22.75 -9.39 0.86
N LEU A 370 21.91 -10.11 1.60
CA LEU A 370 21.10 -9.50 2.66
C LEU A 370 21.99 -9.00 3.82
N THR A 371 23.10 -9.70 4.11
CA THR A 371 24.09 -9.26 5.12
C THR A 371 24.88 -8.04 4.65
N VAL A 372 25.27 -7.97 3.36
CA VAL A 372 25.91 -6.80 2.77
C VAL A 372 25.01 -5.58 2.87
N GLY A 373 23.73 -5.69 2.48
CA GLY A 373 22.75 -4.60 2.61
C GLY A 373 22.58 -4.13 4.07
N PHE A 374 22.55 -5.08 5.01
CA PHE A 374 22.53 -4.76 6.44
C PHE A 374 23.79 -4.02 6.91
N SER A 375 24.96 -4.44 6.44
CA SER A 375 26.22 -3.77 6.79
C SER A 375 26.31 -2.36 6.23
N CYS A 376 25.82 -2.16 5.00
CA CYS A 376 25.65 -0.81 4.43
C CYS A 376 24.71 0.04 5.31
N LEU A 377 23.60 -0.54 5.79
CA LEU A 377 22.67 0.14 6.68
C LEU A 377 23.33 0.52 8.00
N MET A 378 24.07 -0.39 8.63
CA MET A 378 24.78 -0.10 9.89
C MET A 378 25.85 0.98 9.70
N HIS A 379 26.58 0.96 8.58
CA HIS A 379 27.57 2.00 8.26
C HIS A 379 26.89 3.36 8.02
N LEU A 380 25.77 3.41 7.30
CA LEU A 380 25.00 4.62 7.07
C LEU A 380 24.56 5.26 8.40
N TYR A 381 24.03 4.45 9.34
CA TYR A 381 23.64 4.95 10.66
C TYR A 381 24.85 5.40 11.49
N ARG A 382 25.99 4.73 11.42
CA ARG A 382 27.19 5.16 12.13
C ARG A 382 27.75 6.49 11.64
N THR A 383 27.60 6.79 10.37
CA THR A 383 28.22 7.97 9.74
C THR A 383 27.25 9.14 9.55
N LYS A 384 25.96 8.87 9.40
CA LYS A 384 24.94 9.88 9.03
C LYS A 384 23.70 9.86 9.91
N TYR A 385 23.74 9.30 11.13
CA TYR A 385 22.56 9.17 11.99
C TYR A 385 21.80 10.50 12.20
N ALA A 386 22.52 11.63 12.24
CA ALA A 386 21.94 12.96 12.44
C ALA A 386 21.08 13.45 11.26
N GLU A 387 21.29 12.88 10.06
CA GLU A 387 20.54 13.19 8.83
C GLU A 387 19.35 12.24 8.64
N LEU A 388 19.31 11.12 9.39
CA LEU A 388 18.30 10.09 9.25
C LEU A 388 17.09 10.35 10.16
N LYS A 389 15.95 9.81 9.75
CA LYS A 389 14.71 9.83 10.54
C LYS A 389 14.33 8.41 10.92
N ASP A 390 14.48 8.07 12.19
CA ASP A 390 14.13 6.77 12.77
C ASP A 390 13.69 6.95 14.24
N ASP A 391 13.35 5.86 14.90
CA ASP A 391 13.02 5.85 16.32
C ASP A 391 14.12 6.52 17.17
N ALA A 392 13.71 7.33 18.14
CA ALA A 392 14.63 8.08 18.99
C ALA A 392 15.64 7.17 19.74
N LYS A 393 15.23 5.96 20.11
CA LYS A 393 16.10 4.96 20.75
C LYS A 393 17.20 4.51 19.79
N VAL A 394 16.86 4.28 18.52
CA VAL A 394 17.81 3.89 17.46
C VAL A 394 18.82 5.01 17.25
N LEU A 395 18.36 6.24 17.02
CA LEU A 395 19.25 7.38 16.78
C LEU A 395 20.15 7.66 17.97
N SER A 396 19.63 7.57 19.20
CA SER A 396 20.40 7.74 20.44
C SER A 396 21.49 6.67 20.61
N PHE A 397 21.22 5.43 20.17
CA PHE A 397 22.24 4.38 20.20
C PHE A 397 23.43 4.75 19.32
N PHE A 398 23.19 5.13 18.06
CA PHE A 398 24.26 5.49 17.14
C PHE A 398 25.01 6.77 17.55
N ALA A 399 24.31 7.75 18.13
CA ALA A 399 24.92 8.94 18.71
C ALA A 399 25.85 8.62 19.89
N SER A 400 25.58 7.55 20.63
CA SER A 400 26.39 7.17 21.81
C SER A 400 27.74 6.55 21.48
N GLY A 401 27.99 6.14 20.23
CA GLY A 401 29.19 5.47 19.80
C GLY A 401 29.43 4.07 20.40
N LYS A 402 28.41 3.44 20.97
CA LYS A 402 28.49 2.10 21.55
C LYS A 402 28.86 1.03 20.53
N PRO A 403 29.47 -0.10 20.99
CA PRO A 403 29.78 -1.23 20.12
C PRO A 403 28.55 -1.77 19.38
N LEU A 404 28.71 -2.15 18.11
CA LEU A 404 27.63 -2.68 17.30
C LEU A 404 26.99 -3.95 17.91
N LYS A 405 27.78 -4.74 18.63
CA LYS A 405 27.30 -5.92 19.37
C LYS A 405 26.10 -5.61 20.27
N ASP A 406 26.15 -4.47 20.98
CA ASP A 406 25.08 -4.08 21.92
C ASP A 406 23.77 -3.76 21.18
N PHE A 407 23.87 -3.23 19.96
CA PHE A 407 22.72 -2.98 19.12
C PHE A 407 22.12 -4.26 18.53
N LEU A 408 22.99 -5.15 18.03
CA LEU A 408 22.56 -6.41 17.42
C LEU A 408 21.96 -7.39 18.44
N SER A 409 22.37 -7.33 19.70
CA SER A 409 21.81 -8.15 20.78
C SER A 409 20.53 -7.56 21.42
N ASP A 410 20.16 -6.31 21.07
CA ASP A 410 18.96 -5.66 21.65
C ASP A 410 17.66 -6.26 21.12
N ARG A 411 17.09 -7.18 21.89
CA ARG A 411 15.81 -7.84 21.57
C ARG A 411 14.62 -6.88 21.47
N THR A 412 14.70 -5.70 22.07
CA THR A 412 13.61 -4.72 21.97
C THR A 412 13.58 -4.08 20.58
N VAL A 413 14.74 -3.93 19.93
CA VAL A 413 14.89 -3.43 18.56
C VAL A 413 14.53 -4.53 17.56
N TRP A 414 15.13 -5.73 17.70
CA TRP A 414 15.08 -6.78 16.67
C TRP A 414 14.01 -7.85 16.92
N GLY A 415 13.49 -7.96 18.15
CA GLY A 415 12.62 -9.05 18.59
C GLY A 415 13.38 -10.32 19.01
N GLU A 416 14.68 -10.36 18.69
CA GLU A 416 15.59 -11.46 19.00
C GLU A 416 17.03 -10.93 19.13
N ASP A 417 17.95 -11.80 19.50
CA ASP A 417 19.37 -11.50 19.55
C ASP A 417 20.05 -11.92 18.23
N LEU A 418 20.39 -10.94 17.38
CA LEU A 418 21.01 -11.22 16.09
C LEU A 418 22.45 -11.74 16.22
N THR A 419 23.12 -11.55 17.36
CA THR A 419 24.46 -12.09 17.59
C THR A 419 24.48 -13.61 17.79
N ALA A 420 23.29 -14.21 17.96
CA ALA A 420 23.13 -15.66 18.04
C ALA A 420 23.33 -16.37 16.68
N TYR A 421 23.25 -15.63 15.56
CA TYR A 421 23.56 -16.19 14.25
C TYR A 421 25.07 -16.31 14.07
N PRO A 422 25.61 -17.52 13.84
CA PRO A 422 27.05 -17.72 13.66
C PRO A 422 27.62 -16.80 12.58
N GLN A 423 28.78 -16.19 12.87
CA GLN A 423 29.51 -15.28 11.98
C GLN A 423 28.80 -13.96 11.65
N PHE A 424 27.54 -13.73 12.03
CA PHE A 424 26.81 -12.52 11.62
C PHE A 424 27.46 -11.26 12.20
N LEU A 425 27.69 -11.22 13.52
CA LEU A 425 28.37 -10.07 14.17
C LEU A 425 29.75 -9.81 13.59
N GLU A 426 30.56 -10.87 13.40
CA GLU A 426 31.91 -10.76 12.85
C GLU A 426 31.86 -10.22 11.42
N THR A 427 31.00 -10.79 10.56
CA THR A 427 30.85 -10.37 9.16
C THR A 427 30.42 -8.90 9.07
N VAL A 428 29.36 -8.52 9.81
CA VAL A 428 28.83 -7.14 9.79
C VAL A 428 29.90 -6.15 10.31
N THR A 429 30.64 -6.52 11.34
CA THR A 429 31.73 -5.67 11.88
C THR A 429 32.83 -5.47 10.84
N ALA A 430 33.33 -6.56 10.26
CA ALA A 430 34.39 -6.49 9.23
C ALA A 430 33.95 -5.69 7.99
N GLN A 431 32.71 -5.91 7.52
CA GLN A 431 32.16 -5.17 6.38
C GLN A 431 31.97 -3.68 6.68
N THR A 432 31.48 -3.31 7.88
CA THR A 432 31.35 -1.89 8.25
C THR A 432 32.72 -1.20 8.41
N GLU A 433 33.74 -1.91 8.84
CA GLU A 433 35.11 -1.39 8.88
C GLU A 433 35.72 -1.21 7.49
N ARG A 434 35.46 -2.12 6.55
CA ARG A 434 35.85 -1.95 5.14
C ARG A 434 35.18 -0.70 4.53
N LEU A 435 33.91 -0.51 4.73
CA LEU A 435 33.20 0.71 4.29
C LEU A 435 33.76 1.98 4.92
N ALA A 436 34.19 1.94 6.20
CA ALA A 436 34.82 3.06 6.88
C ALA A 436 36.20 3.44 6.30
N ARG A 437 36.88 2.48 5.67
CA ARG A 437 38.11 2.73 4.90
C ARG A 437 37.87 3.16 3.46
N GLY A 438 36.62 3.30 3.05
CA GLY A 438 36.27 3.67 1.68
C GLY A 438 36.26 2.50 0.67
N GLU A 439 36.34 1.24 1.17
CA GLU A 439 36.27 0.06 0.31
C GLU A 439 34.80 -0.24 -0.07
N SER A 440 34.56 -0.61 -1.34
CA SER A 440 33.24 -1.11 -1.75
C SER A 440 33.01 -2.53 -1.21
N LEU A 441 31.74 -2.85 -0.93
CA LEU A 441 31.29 -4.21 -0.64
C LEU A 441 30.57 -4.84 -1.84
N LEU A 442 30.25 -4.03 -2.86
CA LEU A 442 29.50 -4.42 -4.04
C LEU A 442 30.42 -4.70 -5.22
#